data_75d0c2920d183fa2d21b194997c443bb
#
_entry.id   75d0c2920d183fa2d21b194997c443bb
#
_cell.length_a   1.000
_cell.length_b   1.000
_cell.length_c   1.000
_cell.angle_alpha   90.00
_cell.angle_beta   90.00
_cell.angle_gamma   90.00
#
_symmetry.space_group_name_H-M   'P 1'
#
loop_
_entity.id
_entity.type
_entity.pdbx_description
1 polymer ?
#
loop_
_entity_poly.entity_id
_entity_poly.type
_entity_poly.pdbx_seq_one_letter_code
_entity_poly.pdbx_strand_id
1 'polypeptide(L)'
;MNIIIVYYNLSEYDSFITKGASKLKHLEVVAAIIEYEGKILCMQRGHSKYEYVSFKYEFPGGKVEAGEDNHTALERELREEMDMHINISEQDYFMTINHTYPDFAITMHCYLCKLAHPKFVVKEHVDAKWMLPEEMHTLDWAPADWPIVKKLEEHYRK
;
A
#
# COMPACT_ATOMS: atom_id res chain seq x y z
N MET A 1 56.35 4.44 25.02
CA MET A 1 55.12 3.86 24.41
C MET A 1 54.45 4.99 23.63
N ASN A 2 54.72 5.06 22.31
CA ASN A 2 54.21 6.12 21.46
C ASN A 2 52.78 5.76 20.96
N ILE A 3 51.79 6.56 21.40
CA ILE A 3 50.44 6.43 20.92
C ILE A 3 50.35 7.21 19.60
N ILE A 4 50.23 6.48 18.47
CA ILE A 4 49.93 7.10 17.18
C ILE A 4 48.43 7.35 17.12
N ILE A 5 48.02 8.61 17.26
CA ILE A 5 46.62 9.04 17.02
C ILE A 5 46.49 9.25 15.52
N VAL A 6 45.79 8.32 14.85
CA VAL A 6 45.43 8.45 13.45
C VAL A 6 44.15 9.31 13.38
N TYR A 7 44.28 10.54 12.91
CA TYR A 7 43.14 11.39 12.59
C TYR A 7 42.54 10.89 11.27
N TYR A 8 41.42 10.19 11.34
CA TYR A 8 40.60 9.95 10.14
C TYR A 8 39.85 11.23 9.77
N ASN A 9 40.04 11.66 8.52
CA ASN A 9 39.38 12.84 8.00
C ASN A 9 37.90 12.53 7.77
N LEU A 10 37.03 13.12 8.58
CA LEU A 10 35.56 12.90 8.51
C LEU A 10 34.96 13.13 7.12
N SER A 11 35.59 13.94 6.28
CA SER A 11 35.14 14.20 4.91
C SER A 11 35.32 13.00 3.95
N GLU A 12 36.29 12.10 4.22
CA GLU A 12 36.47 10.88 3.42
C GLU A 12 35.52 9.76 3.87
N TYR A 13 35.13 9.75 5.15
CA TYR A 13 34.17 8.76 5.68
C TYR A 13 32.77 8.99 5.11
N ASP A 14 32.34 10.27 4.98
CA ASP A 14 31.05 10.61 4.35
C ASP A 14 31.03 10.26 2.85
N SER A 15 32.16 10.37 2.15
CA SER A 15 32.23 10.03 0.71
C SER A 15 32.20 8.51 0.47
N PHE A 16 32.61 7.69 1.46
CA PHE A 16 32.57 6.22 1.35
C PHE A 16 31.18 5.67 1.66
N ILE A 17 30.43 6.29 2.58
CA ILE A 17 29.04 5.91 2.91
C ILE A 17 28.08 6.28 1.77
N THR A 18 28.32 7.40 1.07
CA THR A 18 27.46 7.86 -0.03
C THR A 18 27.68 7.12 -1.35
N LYS A 19 28.79 6.39 -1.53
CA LYS A 19 29.08 5.64 -2.77
C LYS A 19 28.45 4.25 -2.85
N GLY A 20 27.82 3.74 -1.79
CA GLY A 20 27.24 2.38 -1.72
C GLY A 20 25.74 2.30 -1.52
N ALA A 21 25.07 3.38 -1.13
CA ALA A 21 23.61 3.38 -0.97
C ALA A 21 22.92 3.73 -2.29
N SER A 22 22.58 2.73 -3.10
CA SER A 22 21.60 2.94 -4.16
C SER A 22 20.32 3.45 -3.48
N LYS A 23 19.89 4.67 -3.81
CA LYS A 23 18.65 5.26 -3.30
C LYS A 23 17.51 4.28 -3.62
N LEU A 24 16.84 3.74 -2.59
CA LEU A 24 15.69 2.86 -2.78
C LEU A 24 14.69 3.53 -3.72
N LYS A 25 14.17 2.77 -4.67
CA LYS A 25 13.10 3.24 -5.55
C LYS A 25 11.90 3.60 -4.68
N HIS A 26 11.41 4.83 -4.81
CA HIS A 26 10.19 5.29 -4.15
C HIS A 26 9.02 5.22 -5.14
N LEU A 27 7.87 4.70 -4.69
CA LEU A 27 6.67 4.58 -5.49
C LEU A 27 5.52 5.31 -4.79
N GLU A 28 4.82 6.16 -5.54
CA GLU A 28 3.51 6.68 -5.16
C GLU A 28 2.46 5.64 -5.57
N VAL A 29 1.62 5.24 -4.61
CA VAL A 29 0.56 4.26 -4.83
C VAL A 29 -0.75 4.72 -4.23
N VAL A 30 -1.84 4.21 -4.74
CA VAL A 30 -3.21 4.47 -4.27
C VAL A 30 -3.89 3.16 -3.95
N ALA A 31 -4.78 3.17 -2.95
CA ALA A 31 -5.56 2.01 -2.54
C ALA A 31 -7.00 2.37 -2.21
N ALA A 32 -7.95 1.54 -2.62
CA ALA A 32 -9.36 1.69 -2.31
C ALA A 32 -9.77 0.75 -1.19
N ILE A 33 -10.31 1.31 -0.12
CA ILE A 33 -11.03 0.59 0.93
C ILE A 33 -12.49 0.54 0.48
N ILE A 34 -12.91 -0.58 -0.10
CA ILE A 34 -14.23 -0.73 -0.69
C ILE A 34 -15.18 -1.31 0.35
N GLU A 35 -16.20 -0.53 0.71
CA GLU A 35 -17.23 -0.91 1.68
C GLU A 35 -18.57 -1.19 1.00
N TYR A 36 -19.18 -2.30 1.35
CA TYR A 36 -20.55 -2.63 1.02
C TYR A 36 -21.26 -3.30 2.21
N GLU A 37 -22.38 -2.73 2.65
CA GLU A 37 -23.18 -3.23 3.79
C GLU A 37 -22.35 -3.52 5.05
N GLY A 38 -21.42 -2.63 5.38
CA GLY A 38 -20.56 -2.73 6.57
C GLY A 38 -19.41 -3.74 6.45
N LYS A 39 -19.22 -4.36 5.29
CA LYS A 39 -18.11 -5.26 4.99
C LYS A 39 -17.11 -4.59 4.08
N ILE A 40 -15.85 -4.94 4.25
CA ILE A 40 -14.72 -4.43 3.46
C ILE A 40 -14.23 -5.52 2.50
N LEU A 41 -13.98 -5.13 1.26
CA LEU A 41 -13.41 -6.02 0.25
C LEU A 41 -11.90 -6.20 0.48
N CYS A 42 -11.49 -7.45 0.71
CA CYS A 42 -10.11 -7.87 0.90
C CYS A 42 -9.69 -8.72 -0.30
N MET A 43 -8.63 -8.32 -1.00
CA MET A 43 -8.14 -8.98 -2.21
C MET A 43 -6.84 -9.71 -1.91
N GLN A 44 -6.66 -10.93 -2.40
CA GLN A 44 -5.42 -11.67 -2.25
C GLN A 44 -4.58 -11.57 -3.52
N ARG A 45 -3.37 -11.03 -3.39
CA ARG A 45 -2.37 -10.99 -4.45
C ARG A 45 -1.95 -12.41 -4.86
N GLY A 46 -1.69 -12.62 -6.14
CA GLY A 46 -1.05 -13.84 -6.62
C GLY A 46 0.45 -13.89 -6.29
N HIS A 47 1.16 -14.81 -6.92
CA HIS A 47 2.61 -14.91 -6.78
C HIS A 47 3.30 -13.61 -7.22
N SER A 48 4.25 -13.16 -6.42
CA SER A 48 5.09 -11.99 -6.69
C SER A 48 6.57 -12.38 -6.66
N LYS A 49 7.42 -11.62 -7.35
CA LYS A 49 8.88 -11.74 -7.23
C LYS A 49 9.38 -11.39 -5.81
N TYR A 50 8.56 -10.71 -5.02
CA TYR A 50 8.85 -10.36 -3.63
C TYR A 50 8.04 -11.25 -2.69
N GLU A 51 8.72 -12.17 -2.00
CA GLU A 51 8.13 -13.12 -1.06
C GLU A 51 7.25 -12.45 0.00
N TYR A 52 7.68 -11.29 0.52
CA TYR A 52 7.01 -10.57 1.60
C TYR A 52 5.64 -9.97 1.24
N VAL A 53 5.26 -9.96 -0.05
CA VAL A 53 3.92 -9.56 -0.52
C VAL A 53 3.22 -10.67 -1.30
N SER A 54 3.91 -11.79 -1.59
CA SER A 54 3.37 -12.91 -2.35
C SER A 54 2.25 -13.59 -1.58
N PHE A 55 1.09 -13.77 -2.20
CA PHE A 55 -0.14 -14.36 -1.63
C PHE A 55 -0.68 -13.63 -0.39
N LYS A 56 -0.23 -12.40 -0.12
CA LYS A 56 -0.79 -11.57 0.96
C LYS A 56 -2.10 -10.92 0.53
N TYR A 57 -2.95 -10.62 1.54
CA TYR A 57 -4.11 -9.78 1.33
C TYR A 57 -3.71 -8.31 1.26
N GLU A 58 -4.39 -7.56 0.43
CA GLU A 58 -4.18 -6.14 0.18
C GLU A 58 -5.50 -5.46 -0.19
N PHE A 59 -5.51 -4.14 -0.17
CA PHE A 59 -6.59 -3.36 -0.75
C PHE A 59 -6.32 -3.14 -2.24
N PRO A 60 -7.36 -3.20 -3.11
CA PRO A 60 -7.19 -2.98 -4.55
C PRO A 60 -6.68 -1.57 -4.84
N GLY A 61 -5.83 -1.45 -5.83
CA GLY A 61 -5.20 -0.21 -6.24
C GLY A 61 -3.87 -0.46 -6.93
N GLY A 62 -3.07 0.58 -7.10
CA GLY A 62 -1.81 0.44 -7.82
C GLY A 62 -0.98 1.71 -7.83
N LYS A 63 -0.07 1.80 -8.80
CA LYS A 63 0.87 2.93 -8.91
C LYS A 63 0.20 4.13 -9.52
N VAL A 64 0.55 5.31 -9.01
CA VAL A 64 0.26 6.57 -9.67
C VAL A 64 1.24 6.75 -10.83
N GLU A 65 0.72 6.90 -12.04
CA GLU A 65 1.52 7.13 -13.24
C GLU A 65 1.89 8.60 -13.41
N ALA A 66 2.89 8.88 -14.23
CA ALA A 66 3.33 10.24 -14.48
C ALA A 66 2.19 11.08 -15.09
N GLY A 67 1.87 12.21 -14.46
CA GLY A 67 0.81 13.12 -14.91
C GLY A 67 -0.58 12.79 -14.40
N GLU A 68 -0.75 11.72 -13.61
CA GLU A 68 -2.01 11.42 -12.92
C GLU A 68 -2.04 12.06 -11.53
N ASP A 69 -3.22 12.47 -11.08
CA ASP A 69 -3.51 12.66 -9.67
C ASP A 69 -3.95 11.33 -9.02
N ASN A 70 -4.02 11.31 -7.69
CA ASN A 70 -4.34 10.09 -6.94
C ASN A 70 -5.74 9.54 -7.26
N HIS A 71 -6.72 10.41 -7.48
CA HIS A 71 -8.09 9.99 -7.78
C HIS A 71 -8.17 9.32 -9.14
N THR A 72 -7.60 9.95 -10.17
CA THR A 72 -7.54 9.41 -11.53
C THR A 72 -6.80 8.08 -11.56
N ALA A 73 -5.66 7.98 -10.86
CA ALA A 73 -4.90 6.74 -10.75
C ALA A 73 -5.74 5.61 -10.14
N LEU A 74 -6.44 5.90 -9.01
CA LEU A 74 -7.24 4.88 -8.35
C LEU A 74 -8.45 4.45 -9.16
N GLU A 75 -9.15 5.38 -9.81
CA GLU A 75 -10.27 5.08 -10.71
C GLU A 75 -9.81 4.22 -11.90
N ARG A 76 -8.63 4.48 -12.47
CA ARG A 76 -8.02 3.68 -13.53
C ARG A 76 -7.71 2.26 -13.04
N GLU A 77 -7.02 2.11 -11.92
CA GLU A 77 -6.65 0.81 -11.34
C GLU A 77 -7.89 -0.05 -11.04
N LEU A 78 -8.93 0.52 -10.42
CA LEU A 78 -10.16 -0.22 -10.12
C LEU A 78 -10.89 -0.67 -11.40
N ARG A 79 -10.87 0.14 -12.45
CA ARG A 79 -11.45 -0.24 -13.75
C ARG A 79 -10.64 -1.35 -14.41
N GLU A 80 -9.31 -1.28 -14.37
CA GLU A 80 -8.42 -2.26 -15.00
C GLU A 80 -8.45 -3.61 -14.27
N GLU A 81 -8.34 -3.61 -12.95
CA GLU A 81 -8.27 -4.83 -12.14
C GLU A 81 -9.62 -5.49 -11.88
N MET A 82 -10.69 -4.70 -11.81
CA MET A 82 -11.98 -5.17 -11.28
C MET A 82 -13.19 -4.80 -12.13
N ASP A 83 -13.02 -4.11 -13.23
CA ASP A 83 -14.13 -3.56 -14.05
C ASP A 83 -15.09 -2.69 -13.21
N MET A 84 -14.53 -1.99 -12.23
CA MET A 84 -15.28 -1.19 -11.27
C MET A 84 -15.16 0.30 -11.64
N HIS A 85 -16.31 0.96 -11.77
CA HIS A 85 -16.41 2.39 -12.09
C HIS A 85 -16.91 3.13 -10.86
N ILE A 86 -16.00 3.81 -10.16
CA ILE A 86 -16.27 4.63 -8.98
C ILE A 86 -15.71 6.03 -9.24
N ASN A 87 -16.43 7.07 -8.83
CA ASN A 87 -15.89 8.42 -8.76
C ASN A 87 -15.28 8.63 -7.38
N ILE A 88 -14.02 9.00 -7.33
CA ILE A 88 -13.26 9.21 -6.10
C ILE A 88 -12.97 10.70 -5.90
N SER A 89 -13.11 11.18 -4.69
CA SER A 89 -12.92 12.58 -4.32
C SER A 89 -12.07 12.73 -3.05
N GLU A 90 -11.63 13.94 -2.75
CA GLU A 90 -10.95 14.27 -1.50
C GLU A 90 -11.77 13.92 -0.24
N GLN A 91 -13.11 13.90 -0.34
CA GLN A 91 -13.98 13.55 0.78
C GLN A 91 -13.87 12.06 1.17
N ASP A 92 -13.41 11.21 0.24
CA ASP A 92 -13.21 9.78 0.45
C ASP A 92 -11.85 9.47 1.08
N TYR A 93 -10.96 10.47 1.21
CA TYR A 93 -9.64 10.29 1.79
C TYR A 93 -9.72 9.69 3.20
N PHE A 94 -8.99 8.61 3.43
CA PHE A 94 -8.98 7.90 4.70
C PHE A 94 -7.66 8.05 5.46
N MET A 95 -6.53 7.78 4.80
CA MET A 95 -5.19 7.91 5.38
C MET A 95 -4.07 7.78 4.34
N THR A 96 -2.87 8.17 4.75
CA THR A 96 -1.64 7.91 3.99
C THR A 96 -0.69 7.05 4.79
N ILE A 97 -0.09 6.05 4.14
CA ILE A 97 0.90 5.13 4.68
C ILE A 97 2.25 5.40 4.01
N ASN A 98 3.31 5.53 4.81
CA ASN A 98 4.69 5.46 4.34
C ASN A 98 5.27 4.13 4.82
N HIS A 99 5.73 3.30 3.89
CA HIS A 99 6.30 2.00 4.22
C HIS A 99 7.55 1.73 3.39
N THR A 100 8.58 1.16 4.02
CA THR A 100 9.84 0.78 3.37
C THR A 100 9.96 -0.74 3.39
N TYR A 101 9.92 -1.32 2.20
CA TYR A 101 10.27 -2.72 1.94
C TYR A 101 11.78 -2.87 1.72
N PRO A 102 12.35 -4.09 1.75
CA PRO A 102 13.77 -4.28 1.49
C PRO A 102 14.25 -3.72 0.15
N ASP A 103 13.40 -3.76 -0.89
CA ASP A 103 13.76 -3.43 -2.27
C ASP A 103 13.24 -2.06 -2.75
N PHE A 104 12.24 -1.48 -2.07
CA PHE A 104 11.64 -0.21 -2.43
C PHE A 104 10.86 0.42 -1.26
N ALA A 105 10.56 1.69 -1.37
CA ALA A 105 9.67 2.41 -0.45
C ALA A 105 8.40 2.85 -1.16
N ILE A 106 7.30 2.95 -0.42
CA ILE A 106 6.03 3.46 -0.93
C ILE A 106 5.47 4.58 -0.07
N THR A 107 4.76 5.50 -0.71
CA THR A 107 3.74 6.35 -0.10
C THR A 107 2.40 5.90 -0.68
N MET A 108 1.50 5.42 0.16
CA MET A 108 0.19 4.89 -0.26
C MET A 108 -0.93 5.77 0.28
N HIS A 109 -1.71 6.35 -0.65
CA HIS A 109 -2.88 7.16 -0.34
C HIS A 109 -4.14 6.29 -0.42
N CYS A 110 -4.89 6.22 0.68
CA CYS A 110 -6.02 5.31 0.85
C CYS A 110 -7.33 6.07 0.90
N TYR A 111 -8.33 5.58 0.17
CA TYR A 111 -9.65 6.18 0.04
C TYR A 111 -10.74 5.17 0.42
N LEU A 112 -11.71 5.59 1.25
CA LEU A 112 -12.85 4.78 1.67
C LEU A 112 -14.01 4.98 0.70
N CYS A 113 -14.30 3.96 -0.10
CA CYS A 113 -15.28 4.00 -1.18
C CYS A 113 -16.49 3.13 -0.82
N LYS A 114 -17.65 3.76 -0.60
CA LYS A 114 -18.90 3.04 -0.31
C LYS A 114 -19.64 2.69 -1.59
N LEU A 115 -19.96 1.40 -1.75
CA LEU A 115 -20.71 0.92 -2.89
C LEU A 115 -22.22 0.83 -2.60
N ALA A 116 -23.02 1.17 -3.61
CA ALA A 116 -24.45 0.86 -3.62
C ALA A 116 -24.71 -0.61 -4.01
N HIS A 117 -23.83 -1.22 -4.79
CA HIS A 117 -23.95 -2.59 -5.29
C HIS A 117 -22.57 -3.27 -5.36
N PRO A 118 -22.42 -4.53 -4.89
CA PRO A 118 -21.14 -5.24 -4.81
C PRO A 118 -20.76 -5.89 -6.15
N LYS A 119 -20.94 -5.19 -7.27
CA LYS A 119 -20.67 -5.76 -8.59
C LYS A 119 -19.25 -5.42 -9.04
N PHE A 120 -18.43 -6.45 -9.19
CA PHE A 120 -17.07 -6.35 -9.74
C PHE A 120 -16.63 -7.69 -10.35
N VAL A 121 -15.53 -7.68 -11.09
CA VAL A 121 -14.89 -8.86 -11.68
C VAL A 121 -13.46 -8.94 -11.16
N VAL A 122 -13.05 -10.09 -10.64
CA VAL A 122 -11.65 -10.31 -10.23
C VAL A 122 -10.84 -10.71 -11.46
N LYS A 123 -9.89 -9.86 -11.87
CA LYS A 123 -9.05 -10.08 -13.06
C LYS A 123 -7.62 -10.51 -12.72
N GLU A 124 -7.02 -9.93 -11.68
CA GLU A 124 -5.60 -10.09 -11.36
C GLU A 124 -5.35 -10.77 -10.02
N HIS A 125 -6.26 -10.66 -9.06
CA HIS A 125 -6.15 -11.28 -7.75
C HIS A 125 -6.59 -12.75 -7.78
N VAL A 126 -6.06 -13.57 -6.87
CA VAL A 126 -6.36 -15.00 -6.77
C VAL A 126 -7.53 -15.31 -5.84
N ASP A 127 -7.87 -14.39 -4.94
CA ASP A 127 -9.01 -14.49 -4.03
C ASP A 127 -9.58 -13.10 -3.71
N ALA A 128 -10.87 -13.07 -3.36
CA ALA A 128 -11.57 -11.86 -2.91
C ALA A 128 -12.58 -12.23 -1.82
N LYS A 129 -12.54 -11.49 -0.70
CA LYS A 129 -13.41 -11.74 0.47
C LYS A 129 -14.03 -10.45 0.97
N TRP A 130 -15.31 -10.51 1.30
CA TRP A 130 -16.01 -9.48 2.08
C TRP A 130 -15.90 -9.81 3.55
N MET A 131 -15.21 -8.96 4.32
CA MET A 131 -14.92 -9.17 5.74
C MET A 131 -15.55 -8.06 6.59
N LEU A 132 -16.05 -8.42 7.76
CA LEU A 132 -16.35 -7.42 8.78
C LEU A 132 -15.02 -6.82 9.30
N PRO A 133 -14.97 -5.51 9.61
CA PRO A 133 -13.74 -4.88 10.09
C PRO A 133 -13.07 -5.62 11.24
N GLU A 134 -13.85 -6.12 12.21
CA GLU A 134 -13.35 -6.88 13.37
C GLU A 134 -12.78 -8.26 13.04
N GLU A 135 -13.03 -8.80 11.84
CA GLU A 135 -12.54 -10.09 11.38
C GLU A 135 -11.29 -9.98 10.50
N MET A 136 -10.98 -8.77 10.01
CA MET A 136 -9.92 -8.56 9.03
C MET A 136 -8.52 -8.93 9.54
N HIS A 137 -8.29 -8.85 10.86
CA HIS A 137 -7.02 -9.25 11.48
C HIS A 137 -6.71 -10.75 11.33
N THR A 138 -7.69 -11.58 10.94
CA THR A 138 -7.49 -13.02 10.71
C THR A 138 -6.81 -13.34 9.39
N LEU A 139 -6.71 -12.36 8.47
CA LEU A 139 -6.07 -12.52 7.17
C LEU A 139 -4.57 -12.17 7.24
N ASP A 140 -3.79 -12.78 6.34
CA ASP A 140 -2.36 -12.53 6.21
C ASP A 140 -2.12 -11.33 5.27
N TRP A 141 -2.08 -10.14 5.85
CA TRP A 141 -1.96 -8.86 5.14
C TRP A 141 -0.54 -8.54 4.69
N ALA A 142 -0.44 -7.89 3.54
CA ALA A 142 0.80 -7.23 3.14
C ALA A 142 1.20 -6.18 4.20
N PRO A 143 2.50 -6.04 4.51
CA PRO A 143 2.97 -5.18 5.59
C PRO A 143 2.48 -3.74 5.53
N ALA A 144 2.40 -3.15 4.33
CA ALA A 144 1.93 -1.77 4.15
C ALA A 144 0.42 -1.60 4.38
N ASP A 145 -0.37 -2.67 4.22
CA ASP A 145 -1.83 -2.64 4.37
C ASP A 145 -2.27 -2.84 5.83
N TRP A 146 -1.43 -3.44 6.66
CA TRP A 146 -1.74 -3.72 8.05
C TRP A 146 -2.15 -2.49 8.89
N PRO A 147 -1.52 -1.31 8.76
CA PRO A 147 -1.97 -0.10 9.47
C PRO A 147 -3.38 0.34 9.08
N ILE A 148 -3.81 0.08 7.84
CA ILE A 148 -5.17 0.39 7.36
C ILE A 148 -6.17 -0.50 8.09
N VAL A 149 -5.90 -1.80 8.19
CA VAL A 149 -6.74 -2.77 8.91
C VAL A 149 -6.98 -2.32 10.34
N LYS A 150 -5.91 -1.95 11.06
CA LYS A 150 -6.02 -1.45 12.45
C LYS A 150 -6.90 -0.20 12.54
N LYS A 151 -6.72 0.75 11.63
CA LYS A 151 -7.53 1.98 11.63
C LYS A 151 -8.98 1.71 11.29
N LEU A 152 -9.28 0.74 10.42
CA LEU A 152 -10.65 0.31 10.12
C LEU A 152 -11.34 -0.34 11.31
N GLU A 153 -10.65 -1.22 12.03
CA GLU A 153 -11.17 -1.81 13.27
C GLU A 153 -11.54 -0.74 14.30
N GLU A 154 -10.70 0.30 14.45
CA GLU A 154 -10.97 1.44 15.33
C GLU A 154 -12.14 2.29 14.82
N HIS A 155 -12.19 2.57 13.51
CA HIS A 155 -13.22 3.39 12.87
C HIS A 155 -14.63 2.81 12.99
N TYR A 156 -14.75 1.48 12.90
CA TYR A 156 -16.03 0.75 12.98
C TYR A 156 -16.34 0.20 14.37
N ARG A 157 -15.43 0.33 15.32
CA ARG A 157 -15.71 -0.05 16.72
C ARG A 157 -16.73 0.93 17.31
N LYS A 158 -17.95 0.45 17.53
CA LYS A 158 -19.05 1.17 18.18
C LYS A 158 -19.02 0.95 19.68
#